data_7817151a775c5ba0a5e13a4192fee7ff
#
_entry.id   7817151a775c5ba0a5e13a4192fee7ff
#
_cell.length_a   1.000
_cell.length_b   1.000
_cell.length_c   1.000
_cell.angle_alpha   90.00
_cell.angle_beta   90.00
_cell.angle_gamma   90.00
#
_symmetry.space_group_name_H-M   'P 1'
#
loop_
_entity.id
_entity.type
_entity.pdbx_description
1 polymer ?
#
loop_
_entity_poly.entity_id
_entity_poly.type
_entity_poly.pdbx_seq_one_letter_code
_entity_poly.pdbx_strand_id
1 'polypeptide(L)'
;MQYVRYAKEKEKIIKVICGGIKMKRREISSSGNIGNDGKLRMYFGELNQFFAMHKGSRIIARFIVASPGSSEALKGYYFNYVVPTFRHAIWEAGERLTEEQTERKLREFSPIMYVERVNEETGKYSHELRTVAELSNAELIEHIETLKQIAAEEYNTYIDDPRTL
;
A
#
# COMPACT_ATOMS: atom_id res chain seq x y z
N MET A 1 10.77 -4.25 -28.08
CA MET A 1 12.25 -4.20 -28.04
C MET A 1 12.82 -3.06 -27.16
N GLN A 2 12.09 -2.04 -26.78
CA GLN A 2 12.59 -0.92 -25.94
C GLN A 2 12.74 -1.30 -24.45
N TYR A 3 11.87 -2.13 -23.89
CA TYR A 3 11.89 -2.51 -22.47
C TYR A 3 13.15 -3.31 -22.05
N VAL A 4 13.70 -4.12 -22.96
CA VAL A 4 14.89 -4.94 -22.67
C VAL A 4 16.16 -4.09 -22.65
N ARG A 5 16.21 -2.97 -23.39
CA ARG A 5 17.35 -2.04 -23.35
C ARG A 5 17.42 -1.26 -22.04
N TYR A 6 16.25 -0.84 -21.50
CA TYR A 6 16.18 -0.07 -20.24
C TYR A 6 16.62 -0.87 -19.02
N ALA A 7 16.30 -2.16 -18.98
CA ALA A 7 16.74 -3.07 -17.91
C ALA A 7 18.27 -3.29 -17.93
N LYS A 8 18.86 -3.45 -19.13
CA LYS A 8 20.31 -3.63 -19.29
C LYS A 8 21.12 -2.37 -18.96
N GLU A 9 20.60 -1.18 -19.22
CA GLU A 9 21.27 0.07 -18.85
C GLU A 9 21.26 0.32 -17.34
N LYS A 10 20.17 0.01 -16.64
CA LYS A 10 20.13 0.08 -15.16
C LYS A 10 21.10 -0.89 -14.50
N GLU A 11 21.27 -2.09 -15.02
CA GLU A 11 22.29 -3.03 -14.53
C GLU A 11 23.72 -2.49 -14.72
N LYS A 12 23.98 -1.77 -15.81
CA LYS A 12 25.29 -1.19 -16.10
C LYS A 12 25.61 0.01 -15.18
N ILE A 13 24.61 0.84 -14.86
CA ILE A 13 24.74 1.99 -13.97
C ILE A 13 24.97 1.54 -12.51
N ILE A 14 24.29 0.49 -12.06
CA ILE A 14 24.50 -0.09 -10.72
C ILE A 14 25.90 -0.72 -10.59
N LYS A 15 26.47 -1.26 -11.67
CA LYS A 15 27.84 -1.79 -11.68
C LYS A 15 28.92 -0.71 -11.60
N VAL A 16 28.63 0.51 -12.05
CA VAL A 16 29.63 1.61 -12.12
C VAL A 16 29.67 2.42 -10.81
N ILE A 17 28.56 2.47 -10.05
CA ILE A 17 28.48 3.30 -8.84
C ILE A 17 28.92 2.54 -7.57
N CYS A 18 28.89 1.22 -7.56
CA CYS A 18 29.36 0.41 -6.44
C CYS A 18 30.71 -0.23 -6.76
N GLY A 19 31.81 0.52 -6.58
CA GLY A 19 33.15 -0.02 -6.59
C GLY A 19 33.29 -1.20 -5.63
N GLY A 20 33.29 -2.43 -6.13
CA GLY A 20 33.95 -3.58 -5.54
C GLY A 20 33.33 -4.30 -4.35
N ILE A 21 32.32 -3.77 -3.64
CA ILE A 21 31.67 -4.47 -2.55
C ILE A 21 30.28 -4.91 -3.01
N LYS A 22 30.12 -6.16 -3.45
CA LYS A 22 28.82 -6.81 -3.61
C LYS A 22 28.18 -6.94 -2.22
N MET A 23 27.44 -5.92 -1.79
CA MET A 23 26.58 -6.10 -0.62
C MET A 23 25.58 -7.21 -0.94
N LYS A 24 25.69 -8.34 -0.24
CA LYS A 24 24.71 -9.43 -0.35
C LYS A 24 23.35 -8.88 0.10
N ARG A 25 22.38 -8.91 -0.80
CA ARG A 25 21.00 -8.56 -0.48
C ARG A 25 20.53 -9.47 0.67
N ARG A 26 20.17 -8.90 1.83
CA ARG A 26 19.79 -9.66 3.02
C ARG A 26 18.32 -10.03 3.05
N GLU A 27 17.52 -9.40 2.20
CA GLU A 27 16.07 -9.58 2.16
C GLU A 27 15.60 -9.71 0.70
N ILE A 28 14.58 -10.52 0.49
CA ILE A 28 13.88 -10.67 -0.79
C ILE A 28 12.40 -10.85 -0.52
N SER A 29 11.56 -10.13 -1.28
CA SER A 29 10.11 -10.32 -1.30
C SER A 29 9.70 -11.02 -2.58
N SER A 30 8.82 -11.98 -2.48
CA SER A 30 8.25 -12.67 -3.64
C SER A 30 6.78 -12.98 -3.36
N SER A 31 5.94 -12.92 -4.39
CA SER A 31 4.52 -13.20 -4.29
C SER A 31 4.17 -14.46 -5.06
N GLY A 32 3.05 -15.10 -4.68
CA GLY A 32 2.54 -16.29 -5.34
C GLY A 32 1.08 -16.52 -4.95
N ASN A 33 0.48 -17.55 -5.54
CA ASN A 33 -0.90 -17.94 -5.26
C ASN A 33 -0.94 -19.35 -4.66
N ILE A 34 -1.85 -19.54 -3.71
CA ILE A 34 -2.20 -20.89 -3.24
C ILE A 34 -3.35 -21.38 -4.11
N GLY A 35 -3.13 -22.47 -4.84
CA GLY A 35 -4.18 -23.09 -5.65
C GLY A 35 -5.27 -23.74 -4.78
N ASN A 36 -6.40 -24.09 -5.41
CA ASN A 36 -7.49 -24.83 -4.73
C ASN A 36 -7.03 -26.20 -4.19
N ASP A 37 -5.91 -26.70 -4.69
CA ASP A 37 -5.23 -27.91 -4.23
C ASP A 37 -4.31 -27.70 -3.00
N GLY A 38 -4.32 -26.48 -2.43
CA GLY A 38 -3.47 -26.10 -1.29
C GLY A 38 -1.99 -25.92 -1.63
N LYS A 39 -1.59 -26.00 -2.91
CA LYS A 39 -0.19 -25.87 -3.31
C LYS A 39 0.18 -24.45 -3.64
N LEU A 40 1.33 -24.02 -3.12
CA LEU A 40 1.91 -22.72 -3.43
C LEU A 40 2.46 -22.69 -4.86
N ARG A 41 2.01 -21.74 -5.66
CA ARG A 41 2.47 -21.47 -7.03
C ARG A 41 3.10 -20.09 -7.07
N MET A 42 4.42 -20.03 -7.25
CA MET A 42 5.17 -18.78 -7.31
C MET A 42 6.34 -18.89 -8.27
N TYR A 43 6.87 -17.75 -8.71
CA TYR A 43 8.04 -17.71 -9.55
C TYR A 43 9.31 -17.78 -8.69
N PHE A 44 10.08 -18.84 -8.84
CA PHE A 44 11.28 -19.11 -8.03
C PHE A 44 12.57 -18.53 -8.60
N GLY A 45 12.57 -17.87 -9.75
CA GLY A 45 13.80 -17.42 -10.42
C GLY A 45 14.71 -16.55 -9.55
N GLU A 46 14.15 -15.47 -8.98
CA GLU A 46 14.90 -14.57 -8.09
C GLU A 46 15.20 -15.21 -6.73
N LEU A 47 14.27 -15.99 -6.19
CA LEU A 47 14.47 -16.74 -4.94
C LEU A 47 15.62 -17.73 -5.05
N ASN A 48 15.72 -18.46 -6.14
CA ASN A 48 16.81 -19.39 -6.39
C ASN A 48 18.16 -18.68 -6.45
N GLN A 49 18.22 -17.49 -7.06
CA GLN A 49 19.44 -16.67 -7.05
C GLN A 49 19.80 -16.22 -5.63
N PHE A 50 18.81 -15.77 -4.87
CA PHE A 50 18.98 -15.38 -3.47
C PHE A 50 19.49 -16.55 -2.63
N PHE A 51 18.91 -17.74 -2.74
CA PHE A 51 19.34 -18.93 -2.03
C PHE A 51 20.76 -19.36 -2.43
N ALA A 52 21.09 -19.25 -3.71
CA ALA A 52 22.45 -19.54 -4.19
C ALA A 52 23.51 -18.60 -3.58
N MET A 53 23.18 -17.32 -3.38
CA MET A 53 24.06 -16.35 -2.73
C MET A 53 24.21 -16.59 -1.21
N HIS A 54 23.23 -17.21 -0.57
CA HIS A 54 23.16 -17.40 0.87
C HIS A 54 23.26 -18.87 1.31
N LYS A 55 23.99 -19.69 0.54
CA LYS A 55 24.23 -21.10 0.89
C LYS A 55 24.81 -21.21 2.30
N GLY A 56 24.24 -22.12 3.11
CA GLY A 56 24.68 -22.36 4.49
C GLY A 56 24.17 -21.34 5.52
N SER A 57 23.44 -20.32 5.11
CA SER A 57 22.84 -19.35 6.03
C SER A 57 21.48 -19.86 6.54
N ARG A 58 21.16 -19.53 7.80
CA ARG A 58 19.81 -19.70 8.35
C ARG A 58 18.92 -18.60 7.77
N ILE A 59 17.75 -18.97 7.26
CA ILE A 59 16.74 -18.04 6.76
C ILE A 59 15.45 -18.17 7.55
N ILE A 60 14.68 -17.08 7.63
CA ILE A 60 13.32 -17.05 8.16
C ILE A 60 12.41 -16.71 6.98
N ALA A 61 11.39 -17.52 6.72
CA ALA A 61 10.36 -17.24 5.73
C ALA A 61 9.07 -16.84 6.46
N ARG A 62 8.46 -15.71 6.03
CA ARG A 62 7.16 -15.25 6.51
C ARG A 62 6.15 -15.35 5.35
N PHE A 63 5.00 -15.97 5.61
CA PHE A 63 3.90 -16.05 4.66
C PHE A 63 2.77 -15.14 5.13
N ILE A 64 2.38 -14.19 4.28
CA ILE A 64 1.29 -13.26 4.55
C ILE A 64 0.24 -13.51 3.48
N VAL A 65 -1.00 -13.73 3.89
CA VAL A 65 -2.13 -13.79 2.96
C VAL A 65 -2.46 -12.34 2.55
N ALA A 66 -2.15 -12.01 1.29
CA ALA A 66 -2.51 -10.72 0.74
C ALA A 66 -4.02 -10.70 0.47
N SER A 67 -4.73 -9.78 1.09
CA SER A 67 -6.09 -9.48 0.66
C SER A 67 -6.05 -8.82 -0.73
N PRO A 68 -6.99 -9.13 -1.63
CA PRO A 68 -7.09 -8.38 -2.87
C PRO A 68 -7.30 -6.91 -2.52
N GLY A 69 -6.43 -6.05 -3.04
CA GLY A 69 -6.54 -4.61 -2.84
C GLY A 69 -7.86 -4.06 -3.39
N SER A 70 -8.18 -2.82 -3.03
CA SER A 70 -9.36 -2.14 -3.55
C SER A 70 -9.30 -1.95 -5.06
N SER A 71 -10.47 -1.98 -5.72
CA SER A 71 -10.56 -1.80 -7.17
C SER A 71 -10.11 -0.40 -7.60
N GLU A 72 -9.58 -0.28 -8.81
CA GLU A 72 -9.18 1.02 -9.38
C GLU A 72 -10.38 1.98 -9.52
N ALA A 73 -11.58 1.46 -9.78
CA ALA A 73 -12.79 2.28 -9.84
C ALA A 73 -13.13 2.89 -8.47
N LEU A 74 -13.04 2.09 -7.40
CA LEU A 74 -13.30 2.57 -6.04
C LEU A 74 -12.23 3.55 -5.55
N LYS A 75 -10.96 3.30 -5.86
CA LYS A 75 -9.87 4.24 -5.62
C LYS A 75 -10.07 5.54 -6.40
N GLY A 76 -10.47 5.43 -7.68
CA GLY A 76 -10.80 6.59 -8.52
C GLY A 76 -11.90 7.45 -7.90
N TYR A 77 -12.96 6.84 -7.40
CA TYR A 77 -14.02 7.57 -6.68
C TYR A 77 -13.47 8.26 -5.41
N TYR A 78 -12.67 7.56 -4.62
CA TYR A 78 -12.06 8.13 -3.42
C TYR A 78 -11.17 9.35 -3.74
N PHE A 79 -10.17 9.18 -4.62
CA PHE A 79 -9.20 10.24 -4.90
C PHE A 79 -9.74 11.38 -5.77
N ASN A 80 -10.63 11.10 -6.71
CA ASN A 80 -11.11 12.13 -7.66
C ASN A 80 -12.42 12.79 -7.22
N TYR A 81 -13.12 12.25 -6.22
CA TYR A 81 -14.38 12.82 -5.77
C TYR A 81 -14.44 13.05 -4.26
N VAL A 82 -14.18 12.02 -3.44
CA VAL A 82 -14.29 12.14 -1.97
C VAL A 82 -13.26 13.13 -1.42
N VAL A 83 -11.98 12.95 -1.75
CA VAL A 83 -10.89 13.81 -1.25
C VAL A 83 -11.06 15.27 -1.69
N PRO A 84 -11.33 15.59 -2.96
CA PRO A 84 -11.57 16.97 -3.39
C PRO A 84 -12.80 17.62 -2.74
N THR A 85 -13.90 16.87 -2.58
CA THR A 85 -15.11 17.36 -1.91
C THR A 85 -14.83 17.72 -0.45
N PHE A 86 -14.14 16.84 0.28
CA PHE A 86 -13.71 17.13 1.65
C PHE A 86 -12.77 18.31 1.74
N ARG A 87 -11.81 18.41 0.82
CA ARG A 87 -10.88 19.53 0.76
C ARG A 87 -11.62 20.86 0.62
N HIS A 88 -12.66 20.90 -0.23
CA HIS A 88 -13.49 22.09 -0.38
C HIS A 88 -14.24 22.41 0.92
N ALA A 89 -14.83 21.42 1.56
CA ALA A 89 -15.55 21.59 2.83
C ALA A 89 -14.62 22.10 3.96
N ILE A 90 -13.41 21.54 4.07
CA ILE A 90 -12.40 21.98 5.03
C ILE A 90 -11.95 23.42 4.72
N TRP A 91 -11.84 23.77 3.45
CA TRP A 91 -11.53 25.15 3.06
C TRP A 91 -12.64 26.12 3.44
N GLU A 92 -13.91 25.79 3.22
CA GLU A 92 -15.04 26.61 3.68
C GLU A 92 -15.08 26.78 5.20
N ALA A 93 -14.61 25.77 5.94
CA ALA A 93 -14.42 25.84 7.38
C ALA A 93 -13.19 26.68 7.82
N GLY A 94 -12.41 27.24 6.87
CA GLY A 94 -11.31 28.18 7.11
C GLY A 94 -9.91 27.52 7.13
N GLU A 95 -9.77 26.24 6.91
CA GLU A 95 -8.49 25.53 6.89
C GLU A 95 -8.03 25.27 5.45
N ARG A 96 -6.81 25.68 5.09
CA ARG A 96 -6.25 25.50 3.74
C ARG A 96 -5.28 24.33 3.71
N LEU A 97 -5.71 23.21 3.15
CA LEU A 97 -4.92 22.00 3.00
C LEU A 97 -4.58 21.73 1.53
N THR A 98 -3.40 21.16 1.29
CA THR A 98 -3.10 20.51 0.01
C THR A 98 -3.90 19.21 -0.11
N GLU A 99 -3.98 18.64 -1.32
CA GLU A 99 -4.65 17.37 -1.54
C GLU A 99 -4.04 16.23 -0.70
N GLU A 100 -2.72 16.17 -0.64
CA GLU A 100 -2.00 15.18 0.17
C GLU A 100 -2.25 15.36 1.68
N GLN A 101 -2.29 16.60 2.15
CA GLN A 101 -2.61 16.89 3.56
C GLN A 101 -4.06 16.53 3.89
N THR A 102 -4.98 16.80 2.96
CA THR A 102 -6.39 16.40 3.10
C THR A 102 -6.50 14.89 3.18
N GLU A 103 -5.92 14.16 2.22
CA GLU A 103 -5.96 12.70 2.18
C GLU A 103 -5.39 12.09 3.47
N ARG A 104 -4.28 12.61 3.96
CA ARG A 104 -3.70 12.18 5.24
C ARG A 104 -4.66 12.41 6.42
N LYS A 105 -5.27 13.59 6.50
CA LYS A 105 -6.26 13.95 7.53
C LYS A 105 -7.48 13.04 7.47
N LEU A 106 -7.97 12.72 6.25
CA LEU A 106 -9.09 11.81 6.07
C LEU A 106 -8.80 10.39 6.56
N ARG A 107 -7.58 9.89 6.36
CA ARG A 107 -7.18 8.59 6.93
C ARG A 107 -7.23 8.57 8.44
N GLU A 108 -6.86 9.67 9.08
CA GLU A 108 -6.87 9.79 10.54
C GLU A 108 -8.29 9.75 11.14
N PHE A 109 -9.33 10.06 10.37
CA PHE A 109 -10.72 10.05 10.83
C PHE A 109 -11.34 8.64 10.98
N SER A 110 -10.78 7.65 10.34
CA SER A 110 -11.40 6.33 10.29
C SER A 110 -10.61 5.29 11.10
N PRO A 111 -11.24 4.63 12.08
CA PRO A 111 -10.58 3.59 12.88
C PRO A 111 -9.99 2.44 12.06
N ILE A 112 -10.61 2.09 10.93
CA ILE A 112 -10.16 1.01 10.05
C ILE A 112 -8.79 1.30 9.40
N MET A 113 -8.39 2.56 9.38
CA MET A 113 -7.09 2.98 8.85
C MET A 113 -5.94 2.71 9.81
N TYR A 114 -6.20 2.37 11.07
CA TYR A 114 -5.16 2.08 12.04
C TYR A 114 -4.92 0.57 12.13
N VAL A 115 -3.65 0.19 12.14
CA VAL A 115 -3.21 -1.17 12.37
C VAL A 115 -2.23 -1.22 13.53
N GLU A 116 -2.45 -2.19 14.42
CA GLU A 116 -1.48 -2.47 15.47
C GLU A 116 -0.32 -3.29 14.90
N ARG A 117 0.88 -2.78 15.06
CA ARG A 117 2.09 -3.54 14.76
C ARG A 117 2.88 -3.79 16.04
N VAL A 118 3.32 -5.02 16.19
CA VAL A 118 4.20 -5.42 17.28
C VAL A 118 5.63 -5.39 16.76
N ASN A 119 6.48 -4.61 17.39
CA ASN A 119 7.91 -4.69 17.13
C ASN A 119 8.43 -6.00 17.76
N GLU A 120 8.83 -6.95 16.91
CA GLU A 120 9.26 -8.29 17.33
C GLU A 120 10.52 -8.28 18.21
N GLU A 121 11.37 -7.25 18.11
CA GLU A 121 12.60 -7.13 18.91
C GLU A 121 12.34 -6.54 20.29
N THR A 122 11.39 -5.61 20.41
CA THR A 122 11.15 -4.87 21.65
C THR A 122 9.85 -5.25 22.34
N GLY A 123 8.97 -6.01 21.68
CA GLY A 123 7.62 -6.34 22.15
C GLY A 123 6.68 -5.14 22.26
N LYS A 124 7.07 -3.97 21.77
CA LYS A 124 6.26 -2.75 21.84
C LYS A 124 5.20 -2.74 20.74
N TYR A 125 4.00 -2.34 21.11
CA TYR A 125 2.90 -2.05 20.18
C TYR A 125 3.06 -0.65 19.60
N SER A 126 2.87 -0.51 18.29
CA SER A 126 2.75 0.76 17.60
C SER A 126 1.48 0.77 16.77
N HIS A 127 0.76 1.91 16.77
CA HIS A 127 -0.36 2.13 15.86
C HIS A 127 0.19 2.82 14.62
N GLU A 128 0.07 2.16 13.48
CA GLU A 128 0.48 2.74 12.20
C GLU A 128 -0.75 3.04 11.35
N LEU A 129 -0.71 4.17 10.65
CA LEU A 129 -1.75 4.59 9.73
C LEU A 129 -1.55 3.90 8.37
N ARG A 130 -2.53 3.11 7.94
CA ARG A 130 -2.53 2.40 6.65
C ARG A 130 -2.67 3.39 5.49
N THR A 131 -2.24 2.96 4.32
CA THR A 131 -2.54 3.64 3.06
C THR A 131 -3.78 3.04 2.40
N VAL A 132 -4.46 3.82 1.55
CA VAL A 132 -5.63 3.33 0.79
C VAL A 132 -5.29 2.13 -0.10
N ALA A 133 -4.04 2.02 -0.55
CA ALA A 133 -3.57 0.89 -1.35
C ALA A 133 -3.55 -0.45 -0.60
N GLU A 134 -3.51 -0.40 0.74
CA GLU A 134 -3.50 -1.59 1.61
C GLU A 134 -4.91 -2.07 1.98
N LEU A 135 -5.95 -1.31 1.63
CA LEU A 135 -7.33 -1.64 1.94
C LEU A 135 -7.93 -2.60 0.90
N SER A 136 -8.74 -3.54 1.36
CA SER A 136 -9.67 -4.29 0.51
C SER A 136 -10.83 -3.40 0.05
N ASN A 137 -11.64 -3.88 -0.91
CA ASN A 137 -12.86 -3.17 -1.32
C ASN A 137 -13.81 -2.90 -0.14
N ALA A 138 -14.02 -3.89 0.73
CA ALA A 138 -14.92 -3.75 1.87
C ALA A 138 -14.41 -2.69 2.86
N GLU A 139 -13.12 -2.73 3.20
CA GLU A 139 -12.51 -1.74 4.10
C GLU A 139 -12.52 -0.33 3.51
N LEU A 140 -12.28 -0.18 2.19
CA LEU A 140 -12.34 1.14 1.55
C LEU A 140 -13.77 1.69 1.49
N ILE A 141 -14.76 0.84 1.28
CA ILE A 141 -16.17 1.24 1.35
C ILE A 141 -16.51 1.71 2.77
N GLU A 142 -16.14 0.94 3.80
CA GLU A 142 -16.36 1.31 5.19
C GLU A 142 -15.68 2.64 5.55
N HIS A 143 -14.44 2.83 5.09
CA HIS A 143 -13.74 4.10 5.25
C HIS A 143 -14.50 5.26 4.59
N ILE A 144 -14.95 5.10 3.35
CA ILE A 144 -15.71 6.12 2.61
C ILE A 144 -17.03 6.43 3.31
N GLU A 145 -17.76 5.42 3.80
CA GLU A 145 -19.02 5.64 4.55
C GLU A 145 -18.78 6.41 5.85
N THR A 146 -17.73 6.10 6.59
CA THR A 146 -17.31 6.88 7.76
C THR A 146 -17.04 8.35 7.39
N LEU A 147 -16.35 8.58 6.28
CA LEU A 147 -16.06 9.93 5.80
C LEU A 147 -17.33 10.68 5.38
N LYS A 148 -18.28 10.03 4.70
CA LYS A 148 -19.57 10.63 4.36
C LYS A 148 -20.33 11.11 5.58
N GLN A 149 -20.34 10.29 6.64
CA GLN A 149 -20.97 10.65 7.89
C GLN A 149 -20.31 11.89 8.50
N ILE A 150 -18.99 11.92 8.60
CA ILE A 150 -18.23 13.06 9.14
C ILE A 150 -18.44 14.32 8.28
N ALA A 151 -18.47 14.18 6.94
CA ALA A 151 -18.72 15.30 6.03
C ALA A 151 -20.09 15.93 6.29
N ALA A 152 -21.11 15.09 6.49
CA ALA A 152 -22.46 15.56 6.78
C ALA A 152 -22.58 16.19 8.18
N GLU A 153 -22.01 15.56 9.21
CA GLU A 153 -22.16 15.98 10.59
C GLU A 153 -21.30 17.21 10.96
N GLU A 154 -20.04 17.24 10.50
CA GLU A 154 -19.08 18.27 10.92
C GLU A 154 -18.94 19.40 9.91
N TYR A 155 -19.12 19.11 8.63
CA TYR A 155 -18.90 20.08 7.54
C TYR A 155 -20.16 20.46 6.78
N ASN A 156 -21.33 19.92 7.17
CA ASN A 156 -22.60 20.13 6.46
C ASN A 156 -22.47 19.89 4.93
N THR A 157 -21.65 18.92 4.54
CA THR A 157 -21.30 18.59 3.16
C THR A 157 -21.79 17.20 2.82
N TYR A 158 -22.51 17.06 1.71
CA TYR A 158 -23.00 15.79 1.22
C TYR A 158 -22.07 15.22 0.14
N ILE A 159 -21.68 13.95 0.30
CA ILE A 159 -20.88 13.21 -0.68
C ILE A 159 -21.76 12.17 -1.34
N ASP A 160 -22.06 12.36 -2.63
CA ASP A 160 -22.89 11.45 -3.42
C ASP A 160 -22.28 10.07 -3.57
N ASP A 161 -23.13 9.05 -3.63
CA ASP A 161 -22.70 7.72 -4.01
C ASP A 161 -22.16 7.66 -5.44
N PRO A 162 -21.19 6.79 -5.72
CA PRO A 162 -20.73 6.61 -7.08
C PRO A 162 -21.92 6.13 -7.92
N ARG A 163 -22.38 6.98 -8.81
CA ARG A 163 -23.39 6.58 -9.78
C ARG A 163 -22.78 5.54 -10.69
N THR A 164 -23.45 4.42 -10.85
CA THR A 164 -23.12 3.45 -11.90
C THR A 164 -23.21 4.19 -13.23
N LEU A 165 -22.04 4.52 -13.78
CA LEU A 165 -21.89 5.07 -15.12
C LEU A 165 -22.14 3.96 -16.15
#